data_f187fd953f00001f9053e79296498c92
#
_entry.id   f187fd953f00001f9053e79296498c92
#
_cell.length_a   1.000
_cell.length_b   1.000
_cell.length_c   1.000
_cell.angle_alpha   90.00
_cell.angle_beta   90.00
_cell.angle_gamma   90.00
#
_symmetry.space_group_name_H-M   'P 1'
#
loop_
_entity.id
_entity.type
_entity.pdbx_description
1 polymer ?
#
loop_
_entity_poly.entity_id
_entity_poly.type
_entity_poly.pdbx_seq_one_letter_code
_entity_poly.pdbx_strand_id
1 'polypeptide(L)'
;MRPYLATNNDPMADITPIHNFLHCKTPAAWLERATQEIETLLIDHAHCEKKAAATAVKLMFRYPDRIDLLKKLSQLTREEVLHFEQVLEFMEQRDIRYRAIKPSRYAAGLHKYASKDEPQRLIDGLIIGAIIEARSCERFHALAPYFKDSEPELSKYYRFLLKSESRHFADYLELAQNYAKEPIDERVQFFLEKEKELIESPDKQFRFHSGVPA
;
A
#
# COMPACT_ATOMS: atom_id res chain seq x y z
N MET A 1 -9.56 -18.08 14.36
CA MET A 1 -8.10 -18.07 14.66
C MET A 1 -7.73 -16.62 14.94
N ARG A 2 -7.09 -16.28 16.06
CA ARG A 2 -6.73 -14.86 16.35
C ARG A 2 -5.35 -14.58 15.77
N PRO A 3 -5.22 -13.92 14.62
CA PRO A 3 -3.96 -13.87 13.89
C PRO A 3 -3.01 -12.76 14.30
N TYR A 4 -3.40 -11.79 15.11
CA TYR A 4 -2.50 -10.72 15.54
C TYR A 4 -2.58 -10.48 17.06
N LEU A 5 -1.53 -10.86 17.73
CA LEU A 5 -1.29 -10.56 19.14
C LEU A 5 -0.23 -9.46 19.27
N ALA A 6 -0.48 -8.28 18.66
CA ALA A 6 0.28 -7.10 19.05
C ALA A 6 -0.20 -6.68 20.44
N THR A 7 0.70 -6.62 21.40
CA THR A 7 0.39 -6.09 22.73
C THR A 7 0.28 -4.56 22.65
N ASN A 8 -0.55 -3.94 23.51
CA ASN A 8 -0.71 -2.48 23.54
C ASN A 8 0.59 -1.69 23.81
N ASN A 9 1.68 -2.39 24.17
CA ASN A 9 2.97 -1.83 24.55
C ASN A 9 4.10 -2.10 23.55
N ASP A 10 3.82 -2.78 22.42
CA ASP A 10 4.87 -2.95 21.42
C ASP A 10 5.20 -1.59 20.78
N PRO A 11 6.48 -1.21 20.71
CA PRO A 11 6.86 0.02 20.03
C PRO A 11 6.43 -0.08 18.56
N MET A 12 5.93 1.02 18.03
CA MET A 12 5.60 1.12 16.60
C MET A 12 6.87 0.83 15.78
N ALA A 13 6.73 0.05 14.70
CA ALA A 13 7.86 -0.23 13.83
C ALA A 13 8.49 1.07 13.32
N ASP A 14 9.83 1.10 13.26
CA ASP A 14 10.56 2.23 12.67
C ASP A 14 10.34 2.25 11.15
N ILE A 15 9.65 3.28 10.66
CA ILE A 15 9.41 3.53 9.24
C ILE A 15 10.22 4.73 8.71
N THR A 16 11.28 5.11 9.40
CA THR A 16 12.19 6.19 8.95
C THR A 16 12.66 6.00 7.50
N PRO A 17 13.02 4.79 7.01
CA PRO A 17 13.37 4.60 5.61
C PRO A 17 12.23 4.98 4.64
N ILE A 18 10.99 4.70 4.99
CA ILE A 18 9.80 5.04 4.19
C ILE A 18 9.55 6.55 4.20
N HIS A 19 9.68 7.19 5.37
CA HIS A 19 9.56 8.65 5.47
C HIS A 19 10.65 9.39 4.68
N ASN A 20 11.86 8.84 4.61
CA ASN A 20 12.94 9.40 3.80
C ASN A 20 12.77 9.12 2.30
N PHE A 21 12.05 8.07 1.94
CA PHE A 21 11.78 7.70 0.56
C PHE A 21 10.66 8.54 -0.05
N LEU A 22 9.54 8.71 0.64
CA LEU A 22 8.36 9.44 0.13
C LEU A 22 8.60 10.96 0.14
N HIS A 23 8.16 11.65 -0.91
CA HIS A 23 8.34 13.12 -1.07
C HIS A 23 7.30 13.96 -0.30
N CYS A 24 6.24 13.35 0.23
CA CYS A 24 5.25 14.03 1.05
C CYS A 24 4.66 13.09 2.10
N LYS A 25 4.12 13.68 3.16
CA LYS A 25 3.31 12.98 4.16
C LYS A 25 1.85 12.95 3.73
N THR A 26 1.10 12.01 4.29
CA THR A 26 -0.37 12.03 4.16
C THR A 26 -0.95 13.34 4.70
N PRO A 27 -1.78 14.06 3.93
CA PRO A 27 -2.41 15.31 4.39
C PRO A 27 -3.30 15.12 5.62
N ALA A 28 -3.25 16.06 6.57
CA ALA A 28 -4.06 15.99 7.79
C ALA A 28 -5.56 15.89 7.49
N ALA A 29 -6.05 16.64 6.49
CA ALA A 29 -7.46 16.57 6.06
C ALA A 29 -7.87 15.17 5.58
N TRP A 30 -6.94 14.38 4.99
CA TRP A 30 -7.21 13.00 4.64
C TRP A 30 -7.34 12.11 5.89
N LEU A 31 -6.49 12.31 6.90
CA LEU A 31 -6.55 11.55 8.16
C LEU A 31 -7.84 11.83 8.92
N GLU A 32 -8.25 13.09 9.00
CA GLU A 32 -9.53 13.50 9.61
C GLU A 32 -10.71 12.86 8.87
N ARG A 33 -10.71 12.89 7.53
CA ARG A 33 -11.76 12.25 6.73
C ARG A 33 -11.79 10.74 6.94
N ALA A 34 -10.65 10.08 7.06
CA ALA A 34 -10.56 8.65 7.31
C ALA A 34 -11.27 8.23 8.61
N THR A 35 -11.20 9.04 9.66
CA THR A 35 -11.91 8.77 10.93
C THR A 35 -13.44 8.94 10.82
N GLN A 36 -13.89 9.73 9.86
CA GLN A 36 -15.33 9.97 9.62
C GLN A 36 -15.94 8.97 8.64
N GLU A 37 -15.14 8.33 7.80
CA GLU A 37 -15.58 7.41 6.74
C GLU A 37 -15.00 6.00 6.90
N ILE A 38 -15.06 5.44 8.12
CA ILE A 38 -14.49 4.11 8.44
C ILE A 38 -15.04 3.01 7.53
N GLU A 39 -16.34 3.04 7.20
CA GLU A 39 -16.95 2.09 6.25
C GLU A 39 -16.24 2.12 4.90
N THR A 40 -16.11 3.30 4.29
CA THR A 40 -15.44 3.48 3.00
C THR A 40 -13.96 3.11 3.09
N LEU A 41 -13.29 3.50 4.19
CA LEU A 41 -11.89 3.19 4.46
C LEU A 41 -11.64 1.68 4.45
N LEU A 42 -12.43 0.90 5.22
CA LEU A 42 -12.25 -0.56 5.32
C LEU A 42 -12.62 -1.27 4.01
N ILE A 43 -13.70 -0.86 3.32
CA ILE A 43 -14.05 -1.43 2.02
C ILE A 43 -12.92 -1.22 1.00
N ASP A 44 -12.36 0.00 0.91
CA ASP A 44 -11.29 0.28 -0.06
C ASP A 44 -9.97 -0.35 0.37
N HIS A 45 -9.67 -0.42 1.67
CA HIS A 45 -8.53 -1.16 2.21
C HIS A 45 -8.59 -2.63 1.76
N ALA A 46 -9.69 -3.33 1.99
CA ALA A 46 -9.88 -4.71 1.50
C ALA A 46 -9.70 -4.82 -0.03
N HIS A 47 -10.15 -3.82 -0.80
CA HIS A 47 -9.88 -3.78 -2.23
C HIS A 47 -8.41 -3.57 -2.56
N CYS A 48 -7.65 -2.81 -1.77
CA CYS A 48 -6.22 -2.59 -1.97
C CYS A 48 -5.43 -3.88 -1.77
N GLU A 49 -5.63 -4.60 -0.66
CA GLU A 49 -4.99 -5.88 -0.37
C GLU A 49 -5.25 -6.91 -1.49
N LYS A 50 -6.51 -7.07 -1.89
CA LYS A 50 -6.86 -7.96 -3.00
C LYS A 50 -6.22 -7.55 -4.33
N LYS A 51 -6.07 -6.25 -4.62
CA LYS A 51 -5.40 -5.77 -5.84
C LYS A 51 -3.89 -5.97 -5.76
N ALA A 52 -3.27 -5.81 -4.60
CA ALA A 52 -1.85 -6.08 -4.38
C ALA A 52 -1.54 -7.55 -4.66
N ALA A 53 -2.31 -8.48 -4.06
CA ALA A 53 -2.21 -9.91 -4.36
C ALA A 53 -2.37 -10.22 -5.85
N ALA A 54 -3.42 -9.68 -6.50
CA ALA A 54 -3.68 -9.90 -7.93
C ALA A 54 -2.57 -9.34 -8.83
N THR A 55 -1.96 -8.21 -8.45
CA THR A 55 -0.84 -7.60 -9.18
C THR A 55 0.41 -8.49 -9.09
N ALA A 56 0.73 -8.99 -7.90
CA ALA A 56 1.84 -9.93 -7.70
C ALA A 56 1.64 -11.22 -8.51
N VAL A 57 0.44 -11.81 -8.48
CA VAL A 57 0.10 -12.99 -9.30
C VAL A 57 0.27 -12.70 -10.80
N LYS A 58 -0.20 -11.55 -11.27
CA LYS A 58 -0.05 -11.14 -12.67
C LYS A 58 1.42 -10.99 -13.10
N LEU A 59 2.28 -10.49 -12.23
CA LEU A 59 3.72 -10.42 -12.48
C LEU A 59 4.34 -11.82 -12.55
N MET A 60 3.98 -12.72 -11.64
CA MET A 60 4.45 -14.11 -11.67
C MET A 60 4.06 -14.83 -12.97
N PHE A 61 2.84 -14.62 -13.49
CA PHE A 61 2.41 -15.17 -14.77
C PHE A 61 3.18 -14.59 -15.96
N ARG A 62 3.54 -13.31 -15.88
CA ARG A 62 4.26 -12.65 -16.99
C ARG A 62 5.73 -13.02 -17.07
N TYR A 63 6.37 -13.27 -15.91
CA TYR A 63 7.81 -13.50 -15.81
C TYR A 63 8.13 -14.85 -15.14
N PRO A 64 7.72 -15.98 -15.77
CA PRO A 64 7.84 -17.31 -15.18
C PRO A 64 9.27 -17.83 -15.07
N ASP A 65 10.22 -17.21 -15.76
CA ASP A 65 11.65 -17.51 -15.75
C ASP A 65 12.44 -16.78 -14.64
N ARG A 66 11.79 -15.88 -13.89
CA ARG A 66 12.41 -15.04 -12.85
C ARG A 66 12.19 -15.65 -11.46
N ILE A 67 13.00 -16.64 -11.08
CA ILE A 67 12.80 -17.41 -9.84
C ILE A 67 12.87 -16.55 -8.57
N ASP A 68 13.75 -15.56 -8.51
CA ASP A 68 13.86 -14.60 -7.41
C ASP A 68 12.57 -13.78 -7.24
N LEU A 69 12.06 -13.24 -8.34
CA LEU A 69 10.76 -12.54 -8.38
C LEU A 69 9.62 -13.46 -7.94
N LEU A 70 9.55 -14.68 -8.49
CA LEU A 70 8.51 -15.65 -8.15
C LEU A 70 8.48 -15.96 -6.65
N LYS A 71 9.66 -16.15 -6.01
CA LYS A 71 9.77 -16.43 -4.58
C LYS A 71 9.25 -15.26 -3.74
N LYS A 72 9.71 -14.02 -4.00
CA LYS A 72 9.30 -12.84 -3.27
C LYS A 72 7.81 -12.55 -3.45
N LEU A 73 7.32 -12.54 -4.69
CA LEU A 73 5.92 -12.24 -4.98
C LEU A 73 4.95 -13.34 -4.52
N SER A 74 5.36 -14.62 -4.47
CA SER A 74 4.51 -15.67 -3.91
C SER A 74 4.34 -15.52 -2.39
N GLN A 75 5.38 -15.08 -1.68
CA GLN A 75 5.27 -14.77 -0.25
C GLN A 75 4.35 -13.55 -0.04
N LEU A 76 4.59 -12.45 -0.74
CA LEU A 76 3.77 -11.23 -0.71
C LEU A 76 2.30 -11.58 -0.98
N THR A 77 2.01 -12.34 -2.05
CA THR A 77 0.63 -12.73 -2.39
C THR A 77 -0.09 -13.42 -1.22
N ARG A 78 0.58 -14.32 -0.49
CA ARG A 78 -0.05 -15.00 0.66
C ARG A 78 -0.36 -14.02 1.79
N GLU A 79 0.53 -13.07 2.04
CA GLU A 79 0.37 -12.06 3.07
C GLU A 79 -0.77 -11.10 2.72
N GLU A 80 -0.83 -10.61 1.47
CA GLU A 80 -1.90 -9.73 1.00
C GLU A 80 -3.29 -10.40 1.05
N VAL A 81 -3.38 -11.70 0.72
CA VAL A 81 -4.62 -12.45 0.87
C VAL A 81 -5.00 -12.59 2.35
N LEU A 82 -4.03 -12.81 3.24
CA LEU A 82 -4.27 -12.85 4.68
C LEU A 82 -4.73 -11.49 5.21
N HIS A 83 -4.09 -10.38 4.78
CA HIS A 83 -4.51 -9.02 5.15
C HIS A 83 -5.94 -8.75 4.68
N PHE A 84 -6.28 -9.15 3.46
CA PHE A 84 -7.65 -9.05 2.94
C PHE A 84 -8.67 -9.79 3.82
N GLU A 85 -8.38 -11.03 4.24
CA GLU A 85 -9.24 -11.80 5.16
C GLU A 85 -9.40 -11.08 6.50
N GLN A 86 -8.32 -10.54 7.08
CA GLN A 86 -8.34 -9.80 8.33
C GLN A 86 -9.18 -8.51 8.24
N VAL A 87 -9.10 -7.78 7.13
CA VAL A 87 -9.95 -6.60 6.91
C VAL A 87 -11.43 -6.99 6.80
N LEU A 88 -11.75 -8.12 6.16
CA LEU A 88 -13.12 -8.63 6.13
C LEU A 88 -13.65 -8.95 7.54
N GLU A 89 -12.81 -9.51 8.45
CA GLU A 89 -13.19 -9.73 9.86
C GLU A 89 -13.51 -8.39 10.56
N PHE A 90 -12.73 -7.32 10.32
CA PHE A 90 -13.04 -5.98 10.85
C PHE A 90 -14.36 -5.42 10.30
N MET A 91 -14.68 -5.70 9.05
CA MET A 91 -15.95 -5.30 8.44
C MET A 91 -17.13 -6.07 9.03
N GLU A 92 -17.00 -7.39 9.19
CA GLU A 92 -18.04 -8.24 9.82
C GLU A 92 -18.38 -7.81 11.23
N GLN A 93 -17.36 -7.49 12.06
CA GLN A 93 -17.53 -6.98 13.43
C GLN A 93 -18.32 -5.66 13.50
N ARG A 94 -18.44 -4.93 12.39
CA ARG A 94 -19.10 -3.61 12.27
C ARG A 94 -20.34 -3.64 11.39
N ASP A 95 -20.83 -4.81 11.00
CA ASP A 95 -21.94 -4.98 10.06
C ASP A 95 -21.72 -4.23 8.72
N ILE A 96 -20.45 -4.04 8.32
CA ILE A 96 -20.11 -3.40 7.05
C ILE A 96 -20.16 -4.43 5.94
N ARG A 97 -21.04 -4.20 4.95
CA ARG A 97 -21.15 -5.08 3.79
C ARG A 97 -20.04 -4.80 2.78
N TYR A 98 -19.21 -5.81 2.47
CA TYR A 98 -18.24 -5.72 1.38
C TYR A 98 -18.97 -5.58 0.04
N ARG A 99 -18.60 -4.56 -0.73
CA ARG A 99 -19.20 -4.24 -2.03
C ARG A 99 -18.19 -3.64 -2.99
N ALA A 100 -18.48 -3.69 -4.27
CA ALA A 100 -17.69 -2.98 -5.27
C ALA A 100 -17.84 -1.46 -5.09
N ILE A 101 -16.72 -0.77 -5.11
CA ILE A 101 -16.66 0.69 -5.13
C ILE A 101 -15.73 1.16 -6.26
N LYS A 102 -15.96 2.38 -6.75
CA LYS A 102 -15.09 2.97 -7.77
C LYS A 102 -13.69 3.18 -7.21
N PRO A 103 -12.62 2.68 -7.88
CA PRO A 103 -11.26 2.80 -7.36
C PRO A 103 -10.77 4.26 -7.32
N SER A 104 -9.76 4.52 -6.47
CA SER A 104 -8.95 5.74 -6.53
C SER A 104 -8.25 5.88 -7.89
N ARG A 105 -7.97 7.12 -8.30
CA ARG A 105 -7.13 7.42 -9.47
C ARG A 105 -5.64 7.13 -9.26
N TYR A 106 -5.21 6.86 -8.03
CA TYR A 106 -3.81 6.80 -7.60
C TYR A 106 -2.96 5.81 -8.41
N ALA A 107 -3.27 4.52 -8.34
CA ALA A 107 -2.50 3.51 -9.05
C ALA A 107 -2.54 3.70 -10.59
N ALA A 108 -3.70 4.04 -11.16
CA ALA A 108 -3.83 4.33 -12.58
C ALA A 108 -3.04 5.59 -12.97
N GLY A 109 -2.99 6.59 -12.10
CA GLY A 109 -2.21 7.82 -12.26
C GLY A 109 -0.70 7.57 -12.34
N LEU A 110 -0.18 6.61 -11.56
CA LEU A 110 1.21 6.18 -11.65
C LEU A 110 1.47 5.33 -12.89
N HIS A 111 0.65 4.32 -13.13
CA HIS A 111 0.84 3.37 -14.24
C HIS A 111 0.76 4.01 -15.64
N LYS A 112 0.12 5.17 -15.79
CA LYS A 112 0.09 5.86 -17.09
C LYS A 112 1.47 6.30 -17.58
N TYR A 113 2.45 6.42 -16.68
CA TYR A 113 3.82 6.80 -16.96
C TYR A 113 4.77 5.60 -17.10
N ALA A 114 4.29 4.39 -16.82
CA ALA A 114 5.10 3.18 -16.95
C ALA A 114 5.38 2.87 -18.42
N SER A 115 6.60 2.42 -18.70
CA SER A 115 7.00 1.95 -20.03
C SER A 115 6.13 0.78 -20.49
N LYS A 116 5.97 0.66 -21.79
CA LYS A 116 5.31 -0.49 -22.43
C LYS A 116 6.31 -1.56 -22.86
N ASP A 117 7.60 -1.20 -22.94
CA ASP A 117 8.67 -2.03 -23.47
C ASP A 117 9.54 -2.63 -22.38
N GLU A 118 9.95 -3.87 -22.56
CA GLU A 118 10.87 -4.58 -21.66
C GLU A 118 12.34 -4.16 -21.90
N PRO A 119 13.20 -4.15 -20.89
CA PRO A 119 12.92 -4.51 -19.50
C PRO A 119 12.28 -3.39 -18.67
N GLN A 120 12.19 -2.18 -19.18
CA GLN A 120 11.75 -1.01 -18.44
C GLN A 120 10.33 -1.15 -17.90
N ARG A 121 9.47 -1.88 -18.59
CA ARG A 121 8.11 -2.18 -18.12
C ARG A 121 8.09 -2.93 -16.80
N LEU A 122 8.94 -3.95 -16.65
CA LEU A 122 9.08 -4.69 -15.39
C LEU A 122 9.62 -3.77 -14.29
N ILE A 123 10.69 -3.03 -14.58
CA ILE A 123 11.34 -2.13 -13.63
C ILE A 123 10.36 -1.07 -13.13
N ASP A 124 9.65 -0.40 -14.03
CA ASP A 124 8.64 0.60 -13.68
C ASP A 124 7.51 0.01 -12.84
N GLY A 125 7.05 -1.19 -13.21
CA GLY A 125 6.01 -1.89 -12.45
C GLY A 125 6.44 -2.21 -11.02
N LEU A 126 7.70 -2.60 -10.82
CA LEU A 126 8.27 -2.88 -9.50
C LEU A 126 8.49 -1.58 -8.69
N ILE A 127 8.97 -0.50 -9.31
CA ILE A 127 9.08 0.83 -8.67
C ILE A 127 7.71 1.33 -8.21
N ILE A 128 6.69 1.23 -9.06
CA ILE A 128 5.32 1.62 -8.70
C ILE A 128 4.79 0.75 -7.55
N GLY A 129 5.06 -0.56 -7.58
CA GLY A 129 4.75 -1.47 -6.47
C GLY A 129 5.39 -0.97 -5.16
N ALA A 130 6.70 -0.71 -5.16
CA ALA A 130 7.41 -0.19 -3.99
C ALA A 130 6.79 1.12 -3.45
N ILE A 131 6.42 2.05 -4.33
CA ILE A 131 5.80 3.32 -3.95
C ILE A 131 4.41 3.11 -3.31
N ILE A 132 3.61 2.18 -3.84
CA ILE A 132 2.29 1.85 -3.28
C ILE A 132 2.44 1.27 -1.88
N GLU A 133 3.34 0.30 -1.69
CA GLU A 133 3.61 -0.32 -0.37
C GLU A 133 4.15 0.72 0.64
N ALA A 134 5.09 1.58 0.21
CA ALA A 134 5.59 2.67 1.05
C ALA A 134 4.46 3.62 1.49
N ARG A 135 3.55 3.99 0.57
CA ARG A 135 2.40 4.84 0.90
C ARG A 135 1.39 4.14 1.79
N SER A 136 1.14 2.85 1.58
CA SER A 136 0.29 2.05 2.48
C SER A 136 0.87 2.04 3.89
N CYS A 137 2.15 1.73 4.03
CA CYS A 137 2.85 1.72 5.31
C CYS A 137 2.80 3.08 6.02
N GLU A 138 3.07 4.19 5.30
CA GLU A 138 3.00 5.54 5.84
C GLU A 138 1.58 5.88 6.33
N ARG A 139 0.54 5.51 5.58
CA ARG A 139 -0.86 5.73 5.98
C ARG A 139 -1.28 4.91 7.17
N PHE A 140 -0.90 3.65 7.25
CA PHE A 140 -1.13 2.84 8.45
C PHE A 140 -0.46 3.44 9.68
N HIS A 141 0.79 3.88 9.53
CA HIS A 141 1.53 4.54 10.60
C HIS A 141 0.84 5.83 11.06
N ALA A 142 0.40 6.66 10.11
CA ALA A 142 -0.27 7.94 10.41
C ALA A 142 -1.68 7.74 11.00
N LEU A 143 -2.44 6.72 10.55
CA LEU A 143 -3.80 6.43 11.04
C LEU A 143 -3.84 5.79 12.43
N ALA A 144 -2.85 4.98 12.78
CA ALA A 144 -2.86 4.23 14.04
C ALA A 144 -3.07 5.12 15.28
N PRO A 145 -2.43 6.29 15.43
CA PRO A 145 -2.71 7.21 16.53
C PRO A 145 -4.14 7.79 16.51
N TYR A 146 -4.70 8.09 15.34
CA TYR A 146 -6.06 8.64 15.22
C TYR A 146 -7.14 7.66 15.67
N PHE A 147 -6.89 6.36 15.56
CA PHE A 147 -7.82 5.29 15.98
C PHE A 147 -7.56 4.76 17.39
N LYS A 148 -6.55 5.28 18.11
CA LYS A 148 -6.13 4.73 19.40
C LYS A 148 -7.27 4.61 20.41
N ASP A 149 -8.11 5.64 20.51
CA ASP A 149 -9.16 5.72 21.51
C ASP A 149 -10.54 5.27 20.98
N SER A 150 -10.86 5.58 19.72
CA SER A 150 -12.17 5.26 19.10
C SER A 150 -12.24 3.84 18.54
N GLU A 151 -11.14 3.32 18.02
CA GLU A 151 -11.04 2.03 17.30
C GLU A 151 -9.74 1.29 17.68
N PRO A 152 -9.54 0.93 18.97
CA PRO A 152 -8.26 0.44 19.47
C PRO A 152 -7.76 -0.82 18.77
N GLU A 153 -8.65 -1.74 18.37
CA GLU A 153 -8.25 -2.96 17.66
C GLU A 153 -7.80 -2.66 16.23
N LEU A 154 -8.44 -1.71 15.55
CA LEU A 154 -8.01 -1.25 14.21
C LEU A 154 -6.67 -0.50 14.31
N SER A 155 -6.46 0.30 15.34
CA SER A 155 -5.17 0.95 15.64
C SER A 155 -4.04 -0.07 15.80
N LYS A 156 -4.28 -1.15 16.56
CA LYS A 156 -3.30 -2.25 16.73
C LYS A 156 -3.04 -2.96 15.41
N TYR A 157 -4.07 -3.23 14.64
CA TYR A 157 -3.95 -3.88 13.35
C TYR A 157 -3.11 -3.05 12.38
N TYR A 158 -3.33 -1.75 12.28
CA TYR A 158 -2.52 -0.88 11.43
C TYR A 158 -1.05 -0.84 11.87
N ARG A 159 -0.75 -0.90 13.17
CA ARG A 159 0.63 -1.07 13.66
C ARG A 159 1.23 -2.43 13.26
N PHE A 160 0.44 -3.49 13.31
CA PHE A 160 0.88 -4.83 12.91
C PHE A 160 1.27 -4.88 11.43
N LEU A 161 0.51 -4.23 10.55
CA LEU A 161 0.80 -4.19 9.11
C LEU A 161 2.12 -3.49 8.76
N LEU A 162 2.62 -2.56 9.57
CA LEU A 162 3.84 -1.80 9.26
C LEU A 162 5.04 -2.69 8.92
N LYS A 163 5.17 -3.84 9.57
CA LYS A 163 6.29 -4.76 9.36
C LYS A 163 6.22 -5.45 7.99
N SER A 164 5.05 -5.90 7.57
CA SER A 164 4.86 -6.53 6.26
C SER A 164 5.01 -5.52 5.13
N GLU A 165 4.32 -4.38 5.22
CA GLU A 165 4.35 -3.32 4.22
C GLU A 165 5.77 -2.76 4.00
N SER A 166 6.51 -2.53 5.10
CA SER A 166 7.91 -2.09 5.01
C SER A 166 8.80 -3.11 4.30
N ARG A 167 8.55 -4.41 4.50
CA ARG A 167 9.28 -5.47 3.79
C ARG A 167 8.84 -5.55 2.32
N HIS A 168 7.54 -5.48 2.02
CA HIS A 168 7.04 -5.48 0.64
C HIS A 168 7.63 -4.33 -0.16
N PHE A 169 7.67 -3.12 0.42
CA PHE A 169 8.37 -1.97 -0.15
C PHE A 169 9.83 -2.29 -0.50
N ALA A 170 10.60 -2.83 0.45
CA ALA A 170 12.00 -3.16 0.26
C ALA A 170 12.19 -4.24 -0.81
N ASP A 171 11.36 -5.29 -0.81
CA ASP A 171 11.41 -6.38 -1.77
C ASP A 171 11.14 -5.91 -3.20
N TYR A 172 10.15 -5.07 -3.40
CA TYR A 172 9.85 -4.48 -4.72
C TYR A 172 10.99 -3.60 -5.23
N LEU A 173 11.56 -2.76 -4.35
CA LEU A 173 12.65 -1.85 -4.74
C LEU A 173 13.95 -2.61 -5.07
N GLU A 174 14.27 -3.63 -4.27
CA GLU A 174 15.42 -4.53 -4.52
C GLU A 174 15.26 -5.26 -5.86
N LEU A 175 14.08 -5.81 -6.14
CA LEU A 175 13.81 -6.46 -7.42
C LEU A 175 13.96 -5.49 -8.59
N ALA A 176 13.45 -4.25 -8.46
CA ALA A 176 13.60 -3.22 -9.49
C ALA A 176 15.08 -2.94 -9.80
N GLN A 177 15.90 -2.76 -8.76
CA GLN A 177 17.34 -2.53 -8.92
C GLN A 177 18.06 -3.73 -9.54
N ASN A 178 17.70 -4.96 -9.14
CA ASN A 178 18.33 -6.19 -9.65
C ASN A 178 18.06 -6.43 -11.15
N TYR A 179 16.91 -5.97 -11.66
CA TYR A 179 16.58 -6.11 -13.09
C TYR A 179 17.05 -4.94 -13.95
N ALA A 180 17.42 -3.84 -13.33
CA ALA A 180 17.98 -2.69 -14.02
C ALA A 180 19.46 -2.88 -14.35
N LYS A 181 19.90 -2.40 -15.52
CA LYS A 181 21.31 -2.37 -15.92
C LYS A 181 22.05 -1.16 -15.36
N GLU A 182 21.32 -0.11 -15.10
CA GLU A 182 21.79 1.20 -14.58
C GLU A 182 21.07 1.52 -13.26
N PRO A 183 21.59 2.45 -12.43
CA PRO A 183 20.90 2.92 -11.24
C PRO A 183 19.49 3.41 -11.56
N ILE A 184 18.52 3.06 -10.68
CA ILE A 184 17.11 3.41 -10.88
C ILE A 184 16.70 4.72 -10.22
N ASP A 185 17.62 5.42 -9.55
CA ASP A 185 17.32 6.56 -8.69
C ASP A 185 16.55 7.67 -9.42
N GLU A 186 16.98 8.08 -10.61
CA GLU A 186 16.27 9.11 -11.39
C GLU A 186 14.84 8.66 -11.75
N ARG A 187 14.66 7.37 -12.04
CA ARG A 187 13.34 6.83 -12.37
C ARG A 187 12.44 6.73 -11.14
N VAL A 188 13.00 6.38 -10.00
CA VAL A 188 12.33 6.41 -8.69
C VAL A 188 11.89 7.84 -8.36
N GLN A 189 12.80 8.83 -8.46
CA GLN A 189 12.48 10.24 -8.22
C GLN A 189 11.35 10.73 -9.12
N PHE A 190 11.37 10.38 -10.40
CA PHE A 190 10.29 10.72 -11.33
C PHE A 190 8.93 10.21 -10.84
N PHE A 191 8.83 8.94 -10.43
CA PHE A 191 7.57 8.38 -9.95
C PHE A 191 7.15 8.96 -8.59
N LEU A 192 8.10 9.29 -7.71
CA LEU A 192 7.83 9.93 -6.43
C LEU A 192 7.25 11.34 -6.61
N GLU A 193 7.72 12.12 -7.60
CA GLU A 193 7.10 13.40 -7.93
C GLU A 193 5.65 13.22 -8.42
N LYS A 194 5.38 12.20 -9.25
CA LYS A 194 4.02 11.90 -9.69
C LYS A 194 3.12 11.39 -8.55
N GLU A 195 3.69 10.66 -7.62
CA GLU A 195 3.01 10.23 -6.40
C GLU A 195 2.62 11.42 -5.53
N LYS A 196 3.56 12.33 -5.29
CA LYS A 196 3.32 13.56 -4.54
C LYS A 196 2.19 14.40 -5.16
N GLU A 197 2.22 14.61 -6.49
CA GLU A 197 1.14 15.30 -7.20
C GLU A 197 -0.23 14.66 -6.95
N LEU A 198 -0.30 13.32 -6.89
CA LEU A 198 -1.54 12.57 -6.66
C LEU A 198 -2.03 12.70 -5.20
N ILE A 199 -1.12 12.68 -4.23
CA ILE A 199 -1.45 12.75 -2.81
C ILE A 199 -1.84 14.17 -2.37
N GLU A 200 -1.17 15.20 -2.91
CA GLU A 200 -1.42 16.59 -2.53
C GLU A 200 -2.56 17.25 -3.32
N SER A 201 -3.00 16.65 -4.43
CA SER A 201 -4.11 17.22 -5.22
C SER A 201 -5.48 16.76 -4.73
N PRO A 202 -6.55 17.57 -4.98
CA PRO A 202 -7.89 17.28 -4.49
C PRO A 202 -8.53 16.03 -5.12
N ASP A 203 -9.27 15.27 -4.31
CA ASP A 203 -10.12 14.16 -4.74
C ASP A 203 -11.56 14.33 -4.22
N LYS A 204 -12.53 14.20 -5.14
CA LYS A 204 -13.97 14.25 -4.80
C LYS A 204 -14.46 13.02 -4.05
N GLN A 205 -13.73 11.90 -4.15
CA GLN A 205 -14.11 10.63 -3.52
C GLN A 205 -13.01 10.20 -2.56
N PHE A 206 -13.40 10.02 -1.31
CA PHE A 206 -12.51 9.45 -0.31
C PHE A 206 -12.19 7.98 -0.66
N ARG A 207 -10.91 7.62 -0.65
CA ARG A 207 -10.37 6.26 -0.84
C ARG A 207 -9.09 6.11 -0.04
N PHE A 208 -8.68 4.86 0.20
CA PHE A 208 -7.45 4.59 0.96
C PHE A 208 -6.23 5.30 0.35
N HIS A 209 -6.11 5.39 -0.97
CA HIS A 209 -5.04 6.13 -1.67
C HIS A 209 -5.52 7.42 -2.38
N SER A 210 -6.63 8.03 -1.95
CA SER A 210 -7.03 9.33 -2.51
C SER A 210 -6.12 10.46 -2.03
N GLY A 211 -6.13 11.56 -2.76
CA GLY A 211 -5.49 12.82 -2.37
C GLY A 211 -6.29 13.57 -1.30
N VAL A 212 -6.13 14.90 -1.28
CA VAL A 212 -6.83 15.78 -0.33
C VAL A 212 -8.35 15.71 -0.57
N PRO A 213 -9.18 15.50 0.45
CA PRO A 213 -10.62 15.55 0.30
C PRO A 213 -11.09 16.93 -0.20
N ALA A 214 -11.93 16.96 -1.26
CA ALA A 214 -12.50 18.15 -1.87
C ALA A 214 -13.96 18.34 -1.46
#